data_91293d1f2bd7cf7c524b467a46f926d4
#
_entry.id   91293d1f2bd7cf7c524b467a46f926d4
#
_cell.length_a   1.000
_cell.length_b   1.000
_cell.length_c   1.000
_cell.angle_alpha   90.00
_cell.angle_beta   90.00
_cell.angle_gamma   90.00
#
_symmetry.space_group_name_H-M   'P 1'
#
loop_
_entity.id
_entity.type
_entity.pdbx_description
1 polymer ?
#
loop_
_entity_poly.entity_id
_entity_poly.type
_entity_poly.pdbx_seq_one_letter_code
_entity_poly.pdbx_strand_id
1 'polypeptide(L)'
;MFLHLGNGFSVRTKDILSIQSSEVFRDGPGKEMLDRRMADGSVVNALDPEDEKAEVKSLILTAHKIYLSAISPLTLKRRSELAFQSTVPFRESGR
;
A
#
# COMPACT_ATOMS: atom_id res chain seq x y z
N MET A 1 3.21 -14.05 -4.49
CA MET A 1 4.15 -12.92 -4.51
C MET A 1 3.70 -11.85 -3.53
N PHE A 2 4.66 -11.23 -2.87
CA PHE A 2 4.38 -10.26 -1.82
C PHE A 2 5.01 -8.91 -2.15
N LEU A 3 4.32 -7.84 -1.76
CA LEU A 3 4.83 -6.49 -1.88
C LEU A 3 5.21 -6.01 -0.48
N HIS A 4 6.48 -5.63 -0.31
CA HIS A 4 6.95 -5.11 0.96
C HIS A 4 6.55 -3.66 1.12
N LEU A 5 5.98 -3.35 2.29
CA LEU A 5 5.48 -2.00 2.60
C LEU A 5 6.40 -1.24 3.54
N GLY A 6 7.45 -1.91 4.06
CA GLY A 6 8.35 -1.34 5.04
C GLY A 6 8.14 -1.96 6.41
N ASN A 7 9.14 -1.84 7.27
CA ASN A 7 9.08 -2.28 8.67
C ASN A 7 8.60 -3.73 8.83
N GLY A 8 8.99 -4.59 7.90
CA GLY A 8 8.65 -6.02 7.99
C GLY A 8 7.25 -6.37 7.53
N PHE A 9 6.45 -5.40 7.13
CA PHE A 9 5.10 -5.66 6.63
C PHE A 9 5.12 -5.95 5.14
N SER A 10 4.33 -6.93 4.73
CA SER A 10 4.14 -7.21 3.32
C SER A 10 2.72 -7.68 3.09
N VAL A 11 2.26 -7.54 1.86
CA VAL A 11 0.90 -7.93 1.48
C VAL A 11 0.99 -8.66 0.16
N ARG A 12 0.12 -9.66 -0.02
CA ARG A 12 0.11 -10.39 -1.28
C ARG A 12 -0.37 -9.48 -2.40
N THR A 13 0.37 -9.46 -3.51
CA THR A 13 0.04 -8.57 -4.60
C THR A 13 -1.36 -8.82 -5.15
N LYS A 14 -1.83 -10.06 -5.12
CA LYS A 14 -3.16 -10.38 -5.64
C LYS A 14 -4.28 -9.84 -4.74
N ASP A 15 -3.97 -9.47 -3.50
CA ASP A 15 -4.97 -8.93 -2.58
C ASP A 15 -5.08 -7.42 -2.66
N ILE A 16 -4.19 -6.77 -3.40
CA ILE A 16 -4.17 -5.31 -3.49
C ILE A 16 -5.23 -4.83 -4.46
N LEU A 17 -6.14 -4.00 -3.97
CA LEU A 17 -7.16 -3.37 -4.80
C LEU A 17 -6.66 -2.06 -5.40
N SER A 18 -5.91 -1.28 -4.63
CA SER A 18 -5.33 -0.04 -5.13
C SER A 18 -4.19 0.42 -4.24
N ILE A 19 -3.33 1.25 -4.82
CA ILE A 19 -2.24 1.93 -4.12
C ILE A 19 -2.47 3.42 -4.36
N GLN A 20 -2.72 4.16 -3.29
CA GLN A 20 -3.11 5.57 -3.39
C GLN A 20 -2.09 6.46 -2.70
N SER A 21 -2.00 7.69 -3.17
CA SER A 21 -1.23 8.71 -2.46
C SER A 21 -1.95 9.09 -1.18
N SER A 22 -1.19 9.34 -0.11
CA SER A 22 -1.76 9.77 1.15
C SER A 22 -2.50 11.11 1.01
N GLU A 23 -2.19 11.89 -0.02
CA GLU A 23 -2.82 13.19 -0.20
C GLU A 23 -4.32 13.07 -0.41
N VAL A 24 -4.77 11.98 -1.01
CA VAL A 24 -6.20 11.74 -1.24
C VAL A 24 -6.96 11.62 0.08
N PHE A 25 -6.27 11.29 1.15
CA PHE A 25 -6.89 10.99 2.44
C PHE A 25 -6.62 12.05 3.50
N ARG A 26 -6.15 13.22 3.12
CA ARG A 26 -5.84 14.29 4.08
C ARG A 26 -7.05 15.12 4.46
N ASP A 27 -8.05 15.17 3.59
CA ASP A 27 -9.27 15.90 3.87
C ASP A 27 -10.42 15.29 3.07
N GLY A 28 -11.62 15.85 3.29
CA GLY A 28 -12.80 15.46 2.55
C GLY A 28 -13.22 14.03 2.78
N PRO A 29 -13.91 13.44 1.78
CA PRO A 29 -14.43 12.06 1.92
C PRO A 29 -13.35 11.02 2.17
N GLY A 30 -12.16 11.23 1.61
CA GLY A 30 -11.06 10.29 1.84
C GLY A 30 -10.65 10.25 3.30
N LYS A 31 -10.55 11.42 3.94
CA LYS A 31 -10.21 11.47 5.35
C LYS A 31 -11.29 10.85 6.21
N GLU A 32 -12.54 11.11 5.87
CA GLU A 32 -13.66 10.54 6.64
C GLU A 32 -13.65 9.01 6.55
N MET A 33 -13.40 8.48 5.38
CA MET A 33 -13.34 7.04 5.20
C MET A 33 -12.18 6.44 6.00
N LEU A 34 -11.01 7.07 5.94
CA LEU A 34 -9.85 6.59 6.66
C LEU A 34 -10.10 6.61 8.17
N ASP A 35 -10.68 7.70 8.68
CA ASP A 35 -10.98 7.82 10.09
C ASP A 35 -11.92 6.70 10.56
N ARG A 36 -12.93 6.37 9.76
CA ARG A 36 -13.83 5.27 10.10
C ARG A 36 -13.11 3.93 10.14
N ARG A 37 -12.21 3.71 9.18
CA ARG A 37 -11.47 2.44 9.14
C ARG A 37 -10.45 2.37 10.28
N MET A 38 -9.89 3.49 10.69
CA MET A 38 -9.03 3.51 11.87
C MET A 38 -9.81 3.17 13.12
N ALA A 39 -11.02 3.69 13.23
CA ALA A 39 -11.86 3.44 14.40
C ALA A 39 -12.26 1.96 14.51
N ASP A 40 -12.44 1.26 13.40
CA ASP A 40 -12.85 -0.14 13.44
C ASP A 40 -11.67 -1.12 13.44
N GLY A 41 -10.44 -0.60 13.49
CA GLY A 41 -9.26 -1.44 13.59
C GLY A 41 -8.77 -2.04 12.29
N SER A 42 -9.26 -1.55 11.15
CA SER A 42 -8.90 -2.09 9.84
C SER A 42 -7.62 -1.51 9.27
N VAL A 43 -6.97 -0.58 9.96
CA VAL A 43 -5.79 0.10 9.44
C VAL A 43 -4.53 -0.48 10.07
N VAL A 44 -3.57 -0.85 9.24
CA VAL A 44 -2.28 -1.38 9.66
C VAL A 44 -1.22 -0.35 9.35
N ASN A 45 -0.47 0.07 10.35
CA ASN A 45 0.58 1.07 10.18
C ASN A 45 1.92 0.36 9.97
N ALA A 46 2.44 0.46 8.75
CA ALA A 46 3.71 -0.16 8.39
C ALA A 46 4.90 0.79 8.48
N LEU A 47 4.74 1.94 9.11
CA LEU A 47 5.86 2.84 9.33
C LEU A 47 6.74 2.32 10.45
N ASP A 48 8.04 2.63 10.36
CA ASP A 48 9.00 2.30 11.41
C ASP A 48 8.75 3.23 12.59
N PRO A 49 8.36 2.70 13.75
CA PRO A 49 8.06 3.55 14.91
C PRO A 49 9.29 4.26 15.46
N GLU A 50 10.49 3.81 15.10
CA GLU A 50 11.73 4.43 15.56
C GLU A 50 12.23 5.53 14.63
N ASP A 51 11.64 5.66 13.46
CA ASP A 51 12.00 6.71 12.52
C ASP A 51 11.08 7.90 12.70
N GLU A 52 11.57 8.88 13.43
CA GLU A 52 10.76 10.07 13.74
C GLU A 52 10.41 10.89 12.51
N LYS A 53 11.15 10.70 11.42
CA LYS A 53 10.91 11.44 10.19
C LYS A 53 9.99 10.69 9.23
N ALA A 54 9.63 9.46 9.56
CA ALA A 54 8.76 8.67 8.71
C ALA A 54 7.37 9.29 8.67
N GLU A 55 6.83 9.41 7.48
CA GLU A 55 5.46 9.89 7.29
C GLU A 55 4.78 9.04 6.24
N VAL A 56 3.46 8.98 6.33
CA VAL A 56 2.67 8.20 5.40
C VAL A 56 2.70 8.84 4.03
N LYS A 57 3.16 8.10 3.04
CA LYS A 57 3.16 8.54 1.64
C LYS A 57 2.13 7.78 0.82
N SER A 58 1.81 6.56 1.22
CA SER A 58 0.91 5.70 0.45
C SER A 58 -0.07 4.98 1.35
N LEU A 59 -1.25 4.73 0.80
CA LEU A 59 -2.22 3.81 1.39
C LEU A 59 -2.45 2.67 0.42
N ILE A 60 -2.33 1.46 0.93
CA ILE A 60 -2.52 0.24 0.15
C ILE A 60 -3.84 -0.36 0.60
N LEU A 61 -4.80 -0.41 -0.30
CA LEU A 61 -6.15 -0.86 0.00
C LEU A 61 -6.33 -2.31 -0.42
N THR A 62 -6.83 -3.11 0.52
CA THR A 62 -7.26 -4.47 0.24
C THR A 62 -8.74 -4.58 0.62
N ALA A 63 -9.33 -5.75 0.42
CA ALA A 63 -10.75 -5.94 0.72
C ALA A 63 -11.07 -5.70 2.19
N HIS A 64 -10.13 -5.99 3.10
CA HIS A 64 -10.41 -5.96 4.53
C HIS A 64 -9.52 -5.01 5.33
N LYS A 65 -8.45 -4.51 4.75
CA LYS A 65 -7.49 -3.69 5.49
C LYS A 65 -6.95 -2.57 4.64
N ILE A 66 -6.52 -1.52 5.32
CA ILE A 66 -5.78 -0.42 4.70
C ILE A 66 -4.41 -0.39 5.37
N TYR A 67 -3.35 -0.44 4.56
CA TYR A 67 -1.98 -0.37 5.06
C TYR A 67 -1.41 1.01 4.80
N LEU A 68 -0.78 1.58 5.82
CA LEU A 68 -0.09 2.87 5.69
C LEU A 68 1.39 2.60 5.49
N SER A 69 1.98 3.23 4.47
CA SER A 69 3.38 3.00 4.14
C SER A 69 4.12 4.32 3.94
N ALA A 70 5.39 4.35 4.34
CA ALA A 70 6.26 5.49 4.10
C ALA A 70 6.90 5.45 2.72
N ILE A 71 6.63 4.41 1.95
CA ILE A 71 7.17 4.26 0.59
C ILE A 71 6.21 4.94 -0.38
N SER A 72 6.76 5.67 -1.36
CA SER A 72 5.92 6.44 -2.28
C SER A 72 5.06 5.53 -3.14
N PRO A 73 3.88 6.01 -3.59
CA PRO A 73 3.00 5.22 -4.44
C PRO A 73 3.68 4.76 -5.72
N LEU A 74 4.49 5.62 -6.32
CA LEU A 74 5.18 5.27 -7.56
C LEU A 74 6.13 4.09 -7.35
N THR A 75 6.89 4.13 -6.25
CA THR A 75 7.81 3.04 -5.94
C THR A 75 7.06 1.74 -5.68
N LEU A 76 5.96 1.82 -4.92
CA LEU A 76 5.16 0.62 -4.63
C LEU A 76 4.53 0.05 -5.90
N LYS A 77 4.02 0.91 -6.76
CA LYS A 77 3.42 0.44 -8.01
C LYS A 77 4.46 -0.23 -8.90
N ARG A 78 5.66 0.36 -8.96
CA ARG A 78 6.75 -0.21 -9.75
C ARG A 78 7.16 -1.57 -9.21
N ARG A 79 7.27 -1.70 -7.90
CA ARG A 79 7.61 -2.98 -7.27
C ARG A 79 6.51 -4.02 -7.48
N SER A 80 5.26 -3.58 -7.43
CA SER A 80 4.13 -4.46 -7.66
C SER A 80 4.14 -5.00 -9.09
N GLU A 81 4.45 -4.16 -10.07
CA GLU A 81 4.55 -4.58 -11.45
C GLU A 81 5.68 -5.60 -11.66
N LEU A 82 6.83 -5.34 -11.05
CA LEU A 82 7.95 -6.27 -11.14
C LEU A 82 7.60 -7.61 -10.50
N ALA A 83 6.94 -7.58 -9.35
CA ALA A 83 6.52 -8.79 -8.67
C ALA A 83 5.54 -9.58 -9.53
N PHE A 84 4.60 -8.87 -10.16
CA PHE A 84 3.64 -9.51 -11.05
C PHE A 84 4.34 -10.13 -12.26
N GLN A 85 5.28 -9.41 -12.85
CA GLN A 85 6.01 -9.91 -14.00
C GLN A 85 6.83 -11.15 -13.66
N SER A 86 7.38 -11.21 -12.47
CA SER A 86 8.18 -12.37 -12.10
C SER A 86 7.31 -13.58 -11.78
N THR A 87 6.03 -13.38 -11.45
CA THR A 87 5.11 -14.51 -11.24
C THR A 87 4.48 -15.01 -12.52
N VAL A 88 4.39 -14.17 -13.53
CA VAL A 88 3.82 -14.55 -14.83
C VAL A 88 4.96 -15.05 -15.70
N PRO A 89 5.04 -16.35 -15.98
CA PRO A 89 6.21 -16.91 -16.64
C PRO A 89 6.44 -16.37 -18.03
N PHE A 90 5.40 -15.92 -18.72
CA PHE A 90 5.58 -15.43 -20.05
C PHE A 90 4.63 -14.30 -20.34
N ARG A 91 5.19 -13.25 -20.84
CA ARG A 91 4.35 -12.15 -21.21
C ARG A 91 4.48 -11.93 -22.66
N GLU A 92 3.90 -12.20 -23.33
CA GLU A 92 4.12 -12.03 -24.64
C GLU A 92 4.10 -10.68 -25.10
N SER A 93 4.63 -10.90 -24.77
CA SER A 93 4.67 -10.12 -24.83
C SER A 93 4.45 -9.23 -25.01
N GLY A 94 4.45 -9.23 -25.06
CA GLY A 94 4.32 -8.68 -25.06
C GLY A 94 4.02 -7.94 -24.95
N ARG A 95 4.02 -7.98 -25.00
CA ARG A 95 3.84 -7.66 -24.85
C ARG A 95 3.74 -7.18 -24.86
#